data_cad734cb704b29c0a4499d73db63b339
#
_entry.id   cad734cb704b29c0a4499d73db63b339
#
_cell.length_a   1.000
_cell.length_b   1.000
_cell.length_c   1.000
_cell.angle_alpha   90.00
_cell.angle_beta   90.00
_cell.angle_gamma   90.00
#
_symmetry.space_group_name_H-M   'P 1'
#
loop_
_entity.id
_entity.type
_entity.pdbx_description
1 polymer ?
#
loop_
_entity_poly.entity_id
_entity_poly.type
_entity_poly.pdbx_seq_one_letter_code
_entity_poly.pdbx_strand_id
1 'polypeptide(L)'
;AIAAKYSKKRVESKDISPAWWPRLHSFSVGLESAPDLRAARKVANHIGSVHHEIIYTIQEGLDAINDVIFSLETYDITTIRASTPMYLMARAIKSMGVKMVLSGEGADEIFGGYLYFHMAPNEKEFHDETVRKLNRLHQYDCLRANKALAAWGVEARVPFLDKKFIDVAMTINPKDKMIKDNKIEKQILRDAFCDYL
;
A
#
# COMPACT_ATOMS: atom_id res chain seq x y z
N ALA A 1 -1.16 11.28 -4.29
CA ALA A 1 -0.65 12.62 -4.65
C ALA A 1 0.22 12.59 -5.91
N ILE A 2 1.39 11.94 -5.91
CA ILE A 2 2.33 11.93 -7.05
C ILE A 2 1.67 11.38 -8.32
N ALA A 3 1.02 10.22 -8.26
CA ALA A 3 0.33 9.63 -9.40
C ALA A 3 -0.77 10.56 -9.96
N ALA A 4 -1.54 11.22 -9.09
CA ALA A 4 -2.54 12.19 -9.52
C ALA A 4 -1.95 13.40 -10.22
N LYS A 5 -0.83 13.93 -9.71
CA LYS A 5 -0.11 15.05 -10.33
C LYS A 5 0.35 14.72 -11.76
N TYR A 6 0.90 13.53 -11.97
CA TYR A 6 1.39 13.13 -13.29
C TYR A 6 0.27 12.71 -14.26
N SER A 7 -0.82 12.12 -13.76
CA SER A 7 -1.98 11.79 -14.60
C SER A 7 -2.66 13.05 -15.15
N LYS A 8 -2.79 14.12 -14.34
CA LYS A 8 -3.32 15.42 -14.78
C LYS A 8 -2.48 16.03 -15.90
N LYS A 9 -1.15 16.05 -15.74
CA LYS A 9 -0.24 16.59 -16.77
C LYS A 9 -0.37 15.88 -18.12
N ARG A 10 -0.62 14.58 -18.12
CA ARG A 10 -0.78 13.80 -19.34
C ARG A 10 -2.07 14.15 -20.08
N VAL A 11 -3.16 14.39 -19.37
CA VAL A 11 -4.44 14.84 -19.94
C VAL A 11 -4.31 16.23 -20.56
N GLU A 12 -3.52 17.12 -19.92
CA GLU A 12 -3.30 18.49 -20.38
C GLU A 12 -2.33 18.57 -21.58
N SER A 13 -1.42 17.61 -21.75
CA SER A 13 -0.36 17.65 -22.78
C SER A 13 -0.85 17.31 -24.20
N LYS A 14 -2.12 17.03 -24.42
CA LYS A 14 -2.67 16.56 -25.71
C LYS A 14 -1.92 15.36 -26.30
N ASP A 15 -1.23 14.60 -25.47
CA ASP A 15 -0.58 13.37 -25.87
C ASP A 15 -1.67 12.38 -26.31
N ILE A 16 -1.81 12.24 -27.66
CA ILE A 16 -2.78 11.37 -28.33
C ILE A 16 -2.42 9.88 -28.28
N SER A 17 -1.32 9.52 -27.59
CA SER A 17 -1.03 8.10 -27.40
C SER A 17 -2.21 7.43 -26.66
N PRO A 18 -2.73 6.29 -27.14
CA PRO A 18 -3.90 5.65 -26.55
C PRO A 18 -3.57 5.16 -25.14
N ALA A 19 -3.83 6.02 -24.15
CA ALA A 19 -3.83 5.59 -22.76
C ALA A 19 -5.17 4.91 -22.50
N TRP A 20 -5.12 3.64 -22.22
CA TRP A 20 -6.31 2.82 -21.99
C TRP A 20 -7.17 3.35 -20.82
N TRP A 21 -6.51 4.05 -19.87
CA TRP A 21 -7.15 4.71 -18.73
C TRP A 21 -6.61 6.14 -18.58
N PRO A 22 -7.28 7.15 -19.18
CA PRO A 22 -6.84 8.54 -19.06
C PRO A 22 -7.04 9.12 -17.67
N ARG A 23 -7.81 8.46 -16.80
CA ARG A 23 -8.08 8.88 -15.44
C ARG A 23 -7.41 7.95 -14.44
N LEU A 24 -6.94 8.52 -13.32
CA LEU A 24 -6.42 7.73 -12.21
C LEU A 24 -7.59 7.03 -11.50
N HIS A 25 -7.51 5.70 -11.40
CA HIS A 25 -8.41 4.90 -10.60
C HIS A 25 -7.76 4.57 -9.26
N SER A 26 -8.56 4.52 -8.20
CA SER A 26 -8.14 4.09 -6.88
C SER A 26 -9.10 3.05 -6.32
N PHE A 27 -8.57 2.14 -5.51
CA PHE A 27 -9.32 1.00 -5.00
C PHE A 27 -9.15 0.93 -3.49
N SER A 28 -10.22 0.63 -2.80
CA SER A 28 -10.21 0.27 -1.38
C SER A 28 -11.08 -0.96 -1.16
N VAL A 29 -10.77 -1.72 -0.12
CA VAL A 29 -11.48 -2.94 0.23
C VAL A 29 -11.73 -3.00 1.73
N GLY A 30 -12.88 -3.48 2.13
CA GLY A 30 -13.21 -3.63 3.55
C GLY A 30 -14.63 -4.13 3.78
N LEU A 31 -14.94 -4.37 5.04
CA LEU A 31 -16.32 -4.57 5.48
C LEU A 31 -17.05 -3.22 5.41
N GLU A 32 -18.37 -3.25 5.28
CA GLU A 32 -19.20 -2.05 5.07
C GLU A 32 -18.95 -0.93 6.09
N SER A 33 -18.66 -1.29 7.35
CA SER A 33 -18.40 -0.33 8.43
C SER A 33 -16.93 0.08 8.59
N ALA A 34 -16.03 -0.41 7.75
CA ALA A 34 -14.58 -0.20 7.91
C ALA A 34 -14.21 1.30 7.84
N PRO A 35 -13.49 1.80 8.85
CA PRO A 35 -13.08 3.21 8.89
C PRO A 35 -12.15 3.57 7.72
N ASP A 36 -11.36 2.63 7.25
CA ASP A 36 -10.41 2.81 6.14
C ASP A 36 -11.11 3.13 4.82
N LEU A 37 -12.31 2.59 4.56
CA LEU A 37 -13.10 2.95 3.36
C LEU A 37 -13.45 4.43 3.36
N ARG A 38 -13.84 4.98 4.53
CA ARG A 38 -14.16 6.40 4.68
C ARG A 38 -12.93 7.28 4.48
N ALA A 39 -11.78 6.86 5.02
CA ALA A 39 -10.51 7.58 4.85
C ALA A 39 -10.07 7.55 3.38
N ALA A 40 -10.12 6.39 2.74
CA ALA A 40 -9.78 6.22 1.33
C ALA A 40 -10.65 7.09 0.42
N ARG A 41 -11.96 7.17 0.67
CA ARG A 41 -12.90 8.03 -0.06
C ARG A 41 -12.54 9.51 0.06
N LYS A 42 -12.17 9.98 1.26
CA LYS A 42 -11.72 11.37 1.46
C LYS A 42 -10.48 11.69 0.63
N VAL A 43 -9.49 10.80 0.66
CA VAL A 43 -8.26 10.97 -0.12
C VAL A 43 -8.56 10.92 -1.63
N ALA A 44 -9.36 9.96 -2.08
CA ALA A 44 -9.75 9.82 -3.48
C ALA A 44 -10.45 11.08 -4.03
N ASN A 45 -11.37 11.65 -3.25
CA ASN A 45 -12.05 12.90 -3.60
C ASN A 45 -11.07 14.07 -3.71
N HIS A 46 -10.12 14.15 -2.75
CA HIS A 46 -9.11 15.22 -2.73
C HIS A 46 -8.18 15.16 -3.95
N ILE A 47 -7.69 13.97 -4.30
CA ILE A 47 -6.79 13.80 -5.45
C ILE A 47 -7.52 13.73 -6.80
N GLY A 48 -8.85 13.64 -6.80
CA GLY A 48 -9.68 13.57 -8.00
C GLY A 48 -9.56 12.25 -8.76
N SER A 49 -9.38 11.12 -8.07
CA SER A 49 -9.39 9.79 -8.68
C SER A 49 -10.79 9.22 -8.81
N VAL A 50 -10.98 8.33 -9.79
CA VAL A 50 -12.19 7.50 -9.88
C VAL A 50 -12.05 6.40 -8.82
N HIS A 51 -12.83 6.52 -7.74
CA HIS A 51 -12.70 5.62 -6.59
C HIS A 51 -13.66 4.44 -6.67
N HIS A 52 -13.13 3.25 -6.41
CA HIS A 52 -13.87 2.00 -6.34
C HIS A 52 -13.75 1.41 -4.94
N GLU A 53 -14.88 1.28 -4.26
CA GLU A 53 -14.94 0.62 -2.96
C GLU A 53 -15.44 -0.81 -3.16
N ILE A 54 -14.61 -1.77 -2.76
CA ILE A 54 -14.93 -3.18 -2.80
C ILE A 54 -15.36 -3.58 -1.38
N ILE A 55 -16.67 -3.74 -1.21
CA ILE A 55 -17.24 -4.20 0.05
C ILE A 55 -17.42 -5.71 -0.05
N TYR A 56 -16.99 -6.43 0.98
CA TYR A 56 -17.18 -7.86 1.10
C TYR A 56 -17.78 -8.22 2.45
N THR A 57 -18.47 -9.34 2.53
CA THR A 57 -19.06 -9.88 3.75
C THR A 57 -18.06 -10.79 4.47
N ILE A 58 -18.28 -11.01 5.76
CA ILE A 58 -17.48 -11.99 6.53
C ILE A 58 -17.54 -13.36 5.86
N GLN A 59 -18.70 -13.76 5.35
CA GLN A 59 -18.86 -15.07 4.68
C GLN A 59 -18.02 -15.15 3.40
N GLU A 60 -18.05 -14.14 2.55
CA GLU A 60 -17.20 -14.09 1.36
C GLU A 60 -15.71 -14.16 1.72
N GLY A 61 -15.31 -13.52 2.81
CA GLY A 61 -13.95 -13.62 3.32
C GLY A 61 -13.59 -15.05 3.75
N LEU A 62 -14.48 -15.71 4.49
CA LEU A 62 -14.28 -17.10 4.94
C LEU A 62 -14.24 -18.08 3.75
N ASP A 63 -15.12 -17.90 2.79
CA ASP A 63 -15.19 -18.77 1.60
C ASP A 63 -13.92 -18.65 0.73
N ALA A 64 -13.28 -17.49 0.73
CA ALA A 64 -12.05 -17.26 -0.04
C ALA A 64 -10.79 -17.86 0.60
N ILE A 65 -10.80 -18.27 1.88
CA ILE A 65 -9.59 -18.66 2.63
C ILE A 65 -8.82 -19.79 1.93
N ASN A 66 -9.48 -20.81 1.43
CA ASN A 66 -8.84 -21.94 0.78
C ASN A 66 -8.11 -21.51 -0.50
N ASP A 67 -8.73 -20.67 -1.30
CA ASP A 67 -8.14 -20.13 -2.53
C ASP A 67 -6.96 -19.21 -2.23
N VAL A 68 -7.07 -18.43 -1.14
CA VAL A 68 -5.98 -17.56 -0.65
C VAL A 68 -4.79 -18.40 -0.22
N ILE A 69 -4.98 -19.44 0.60
CA ILE A 69 -3.90 -20.35 1.03
C ILE A 69 -3.23 -21.01 -0.18
N PHE A 70 -4.02 -21.50 -1.12
CA PHE A 70 -3.53 -22.10 -2.35
C PHE A 70 -2.68 -21.12 -3.17
N SER A 71 -3.17 -19.90 -3.34
CA SER A 71 -2.50 -18.88 -4.15
C SER A 71 -1.24 -18.33 -3.49
N LEU A 72 -1.25 -18.19 -2.16
CA LEU A 72 -0.10 -17.65 -1.42
C LEU A 72 0.97 -18.69 -1.10
N GLU A 73 0.60 -19.98 -1.10
CA GLU A 73 1.50 -21.09 -0.77
C GLU A 73 2.16 -20.94 0.62
N THR A 74 1.39 -20.46 1.60
CA THR A 74 1.84 -20.26 2.98
C THR A 74 0.71 -20.57 3.97
N TYR A 75 1.10 -20.97 5.19
CA TYR A 75 0.19 -21.18 6.33
C TYR A 75 0.35 -20.11 7.42
N ASP A 76 1.11 -19.04 7.15
CA ASP A 76 1.24 -17.94 8.10
C ASP A 76 -0.10 -17.23 8.28
N ILE A 77 -0.63 -17.27 9.50
CA ILE A 77 -1.94 -16.74 9.83
C ILE A 77 -2.07 -15.25 9.50
N THR A 78 -1.04 -14.47 9.79
CA THR A 78 -1.03 -13.02 9.55
C THR A 78 -1.08 -12.73 8.06
N THR A 79 -0.28 -13.45 7.28
CA THR A 79 -0.23 -13.31 5.82
C THR A 79 -1.57 -13.69 5.19
N ILE A 80 -2.17 -14.83 5.58
CA ILE A 80 -3.47 -15.27 5.05
C ILE A 80 -4.57 -14.26 5.38
N ARG A 81 -4.67 -13.85 6.64
CA ARG A 81 -5.69 -12.90 7.09
C ARG A 81 -5.61 -11.56 6.36
N ALA A 82 -4.40 -11.03 6.19
CA ALA A 82 -4.20 -9.76 5.51
C ALA A 82 -4.36 -9.85 3.98
N SER A 83 -4.11 -11.04 3.41
CA SER A 83 -4.25 -11.28 1.97
C SER A 83 -5.69 -11.47 1.52
N THR A 84 -6.58 -11.96 2.38
CA THR A 84 -7.96 -12.27 1.98
C THR A 84 -8.69 -11.06 1.38
N PRO A 85 -8.73 -9.88 2.02
CA PRO A 85 -9.33 -8.70 1.39
C PRO A 85 -8.58 -8.28 0.12
N MET A 86 -7.26 -8.38 0.09
CA MET A 86 -6.45 -8.03 -1.08
C MET A 86 -6.75 -8.96 -2.28
N TYR A 87 -6.92 -10.24 -2.03
CA TYR A 87 -7.32 -11.23 -3.03
C TYR A 87 -8.69 -10.91 -3.65
N LEU A 88 -9.68 -10.58 -2.80
CA LEU A 88 -11.02 -10.18 -3.24
C LEU A 88 -10.99 -8.87 -4.03
N MET A 89 -10.20 -7.90 -3.57
CA MET A 89 -9.98 -6.64 -4.31
C MET A 89 -9.34 -6.89 -5.67
N ALA A 90 -8.34 -7.75 -5.75
CA ALA A 90 -7.65 -8.09 -7.00
C ALA A 90 -8.60 -8.70 -8.03
N ARG A 91 -9.55 -9.55 -7.58
CA ARG A 91 -10.63 -10.10 -8.42
C ARG A 91 -11.47 -9.00 -9.05
N ALA A 92 -11.88 -8.01 -8.23
CA ALA A 92 -12.66 -6.88 -8.71
C ALA A 92 -11.84 -5.99 -9.67
N ILE A 93 -10.59 -5.70 -9.36
CA ILE A 93 -9.67 -4.94 -10.22
C ILE A 93 -9.52 -5.62 -11.59
N LYS A 94 -9.33 -6.95 -11.59
CA LYS A 94 -9.23 -7.75 -12.81
C LYS A 94 -10.48 -7.66 -13.66
N SER A 95 -11.66 -7.73 -13.07
CA SER A 95 -12.95 -7.65 -13.79
C SER A 95 -13.15 -6.31 -14.51
N MET A 96 -12.48 -5.26 -14.04
CA MET A 96 -12.47 -3.95 -14.68
C MET A 96 -11.41 -3.81 -15.79
N GLY A 97 -10.66 -4.87 -16.09
CA GLY A 97 -9.61 -4.88 -17.11
C GLY A 97 -8.29 -4.23 -16.69
N VAL A 98 -8.16 -3.80 -15.44
CA VAL A 98 -6.91 -3.22 -14.90
C VAL A 98 -5.89 -4.33 -14.68
N LYS A 99 -4.66 -4.12 -15.15
CA LYS A 99 -3.59 -5.12 -15.11
C LYS A 99 -2.47 -4.77 -14.13
N MET A 100 -2.40 -3.53 -13.67
CA MET A 100 -1.35 -3.05 -12.80
C MET A 100 -1.89 -2.02 -11.81
N VAL A 101 -1.42 -2.11 -10.57
CA VAL A 101 -1.75 -1.17 -9.50
C VAL A 101 -0.49 -0.70 -8.77
N LEU A 102 -0.54 0.52 -8.23
CA LEU A 102 0.46 1.03 -7.30
C LEU A 102 0.03 0.70 -5.88
N SER A 103 0.96 0.19 -5.06
CA SER A 103 0.75 -0.10 -3.65
C SER A 103 1.72 0.66 -2.76
N GLY A 104 1.31 0.93 -1.53
CA GLY A 104 2.12 1.57 -0.49
C GLY A 104 3.01 0.62 0.31
N GLU A 105 3.15 -0.63 -0.10
CA GLU A 105 3.99 -1.62 0.60
C GLU A 105 5.44 -1.12 0.74
N GLY A 106 6.05 -1.39 1.87
CA GLY A 106 7.41 -0.97 2.21
C GLY A 106 7.50 0.35 2.98
N ALA A 107 6.44 1.15 2.97
CA ALA A 107 6.46 2.45 3.67
C ALA A 107 6.57 2.30 5.19
N ASP A 108 5.92 1.29 5.77
CA ASP A 108 5.93 1.04 7.20
C ASP A 108 7.30 0.51 7.69
N GLU A 109 7.95 -0.29 6.89
CA GLU A 109 9.27 -0.84 7.17
C GLU A 109 10.37 0.23 7.11
N ILE A 110 10.29 1.13 6.11
CA ILE A 110 11.30 2.17 5.91
C ILE A 110 11.18 3.30 6.92
N PHE A 111 9.94 3.67 7.27
CA PHE A 111 9.64 4.85 8.10
C PHE A 111 9.08 4.52 9.49
N GLY A 112 9.13 3.25 9.91
CA GLY A 112 8.67 2.84 11.24
C GLY A 112 7.17 3.06 11.45
N GLY A 113 6.33 2.63 10.50
CA GLY A 113 4.90 2.87 10.53
C GLY A 113 4.08 1.93 11.42
N TYR A 114 4.69 0.90 11.98
CA TYR A 114 4.00 0.00 12.90
C TYR A 114 3.99 0.54 14.34
N LEU A 115 2.89 0.36 15.06
CA LEU A 115 2.72 0.89 16.41
C LEU A 115 3.84 0.50 17.39
N TYR A 116 4.42 -0.69 17.25
CA TYR A 116 5.49 -1.12 18.15
C TYR A 116 6.79 -0.30 18.01
N PHE A 117 6.99 0.43 16.90
CA PHE A 117 8.12 1.35 16.77
C PHE A 117 8.11 2.50 17.78
N HIS A 118 6.95 2.80 18.40
CA HIS A 118 6.87 3.72 19.54
C HIS A 118 7.73 3.27 20.73
N MET A 119 7.99 1.97 20.83
CA MET A 119 8.76 1.38 21.93
C MET A 119 10.27 1.34 21.67
N ALA A 120 10.73 1.86 20.52
CA ALA A 120 12.15 1.87 20.20
C ALA A 120 12.92 2.70 21.23
N PRO A 121 13.92 2.10 21.94
CA PRO A 121 14.60 2.79 23.05
C PRO A 121 15.52 3.91 22.56
N ASN A 122 16.06 3.78 21.38
CA ASN A 122 16.95 4.76 20.77
C ASN A 122 16.94 4.66 19.24
N GLU A 123 17.63 5.60 18.59
CA GLU A 123 17.70 5.71 17.13
C GLU A 123 18.40 4.53 16.45
N LYS A 124 19.39 3.94 17.13
CA LYS A 124 20.12 2.77 16.61
C LYS A 124 19.20 1.55 16.53
N GLU A 125 18.53 1.23 17.63
CA GLU A 125 17.58 0.10 17.69
C GLU A 125 16.41 0.27 16.72
N PHE A 126 15.92 1.51 16.57
CA PHE A 126 14.91 1.85 15.57
C PHE A 126 15.41 1.54 14.14
N HIS A 127 16.64 1.98 13.82
CA HIS A 127 17.23 1.74 12.51
C HIS A 127 17.47 0.25 12.26
N ASP A 128 18.08 -0.44 13.23
CA ASP A 128 18.37 -1.88 13.11
C ASP A 128 17.07 -2.68 12.87
N GLU A 129 15.96 -2.29 13.50
CA GLU A 129 14.65 -2.91 13.27
C GLU A 129 14.09 -2.61 11.87
N THR A 130 14.24 -1.39 11.35
CA THR A 130 13.82 -1.09 9.97
C THR A 130 14.61 -1.94 8.96
N VAL A 131 15.92 -2.08 9.15
CA VAL A 131 16.76 -2.93 8.31
C VAL A 131 16.34 -4.40 8.42
N ARG A 132 16.08 -4.90 9.63
CA ARG A 132 15.63 -6.27 9.86
C ARG A 132 14.30 -6.55 9.14
N LYS A 133 13.37 -5.61 9.20
CA LYS A 133 12.06 -5.72 8.52
C LYS A 133 12.22 -5.75 7.00
N LEU A 134 12.99 -4.84 6.43
CA LEU A 134 13.26 -4.80 4.99
C LEU A 134 13.87 -6.11 4.49
N ASN A 135 14.84 -6.67 5.22
CA ASN A 135 15.48 -7.93 4.85
C ASN A 135 14.53 -9.14 4.85
N ARG A 136 13.44 -9.07 5.61
CA ARG A 136 12.44 -10.15 5.70
C ARG A 136 11.15 -9.88 4.91
N LEU A 137 11.04 -8.73 4.30
CA LEU A 137 9.80 -8.28 3.66
C LEU A 137 9.31 -9.23 2.55
N HIS A 138 10.23 -9.89 1.86
CA HIS A 138 9.94 -10.89 0.83
C HIS A 138 9.20 -12.14 1.36
N GLN A 139 9.27 -12.40 2.67
CA GLN A 139 8.60 -13.54 3.32
C GLN A 139 7.17 -13.22 3.78
N TYR A 140 6.81 -11.93 3.89
CA TYR A 140 5.55 -11.48 4.48
C TYR A 140 4.78 -10.52 3.56
N ASP A 141 5.00 -9.23 3.71
CA ASP A 141 4.17 -8.21 3.04
C ASP A 141 4.37 -8.17 1.52
N CYS A 142 5.58 -8.35 1.02
CA CYS A 142 5.82 -8.47 -0.41
C CYS A 142 5.28 -9.78 -0.98
N LEU A 143 5.42 -10.90 -0.26
CA LEU A 143 4.82 -12.17 -0.66
C LEU A 143 3.31 -12.02 -0.80
N ARG A 144 2.68 -11.48 0.24
CA ARG A 144 1.25 -11.21 0.30
C ARG A 144 0.80 -10.37 -0.90
N ALA A 145 1.38 -9.17 -1.05
CA ALA A 145 0.98 -8.24 -2.09
C ALA A 145 1.17 -8.83 -3.50
N ASN A 146 2.31 -9.48 -3.75
CA ASN A 146 2.59 -10.09 -5.03
C ASN A 146 1.64 -11.24 -5.35
N LYS A 147 1.54 -12.23 -4.47
CA LYS A 147 0.78 -13.47 -4.77
C LYS A 147 -0.72 -13.24 -4.77
N ALA A 148 -1.27 -12.42 -3.85
CA ALA A 148 -2.70 -12.14 -3.83
C ALA A 148 -3.17 -11.40 -5.09
N LEU A 149 -2.36 -10.48 -5.62
CA LEU A 149 -2.68 -9.78 -6.87
C LEU A 149 -2.40 -10.65 -8.11
N ALA A 150 -1.29 -11.38 -8.12
CA ALA A 150 -0.91 -12.27 -9.22
C ALA A 150 -1.90 -13.41 -9.43
N ALA A 151 -2.58 -13.89 -8.39
CA ALA A 151 -3.65 -14.88 -8.47
C ALA A 151 -4.75 -14.48 -9.50
N TRP A 152 -4.94 -13.18 -9.69
CA TRP A 152 -5.89 -12.61 -10.65
C TRP A 152 -5.21 -11.97 -11.86
N GLY A 153 -3.89 -12.14 -12.03
CA GLY A 153 -3.12 -11.56 -13.12
C GLY A 153 -3.04 -10.02 -13.05
N VAL A 154 -3.04 -9.45 -11.84
CA VAL A 154 -2.81 -8.05 -11.58
C VAL A 154 -1.39 -7.87 -11.05
N GLU A 155 -0.62 -6.96 -11.65
CA GLU A 155 0.75 -6.64 -11.23
C GLU A 155 0.74 -5.56 -10.14
N ALA A 156 1.39 -5.83 -9.01
CA ALA A 156 1.66 -4.81 -7.99
C ALA A 156 2.98 -4.08 -8.28
N ARG A 157 2.95 -2.76 -8.28
CA ARG A 157 4.14 -1.92 -8.27
C ARG A 157 4.26 -1.17 -6.95
N VAL A 158 5.45 -1.23 -6.36
CA VAL A 158 5.73 -0.81 -4.99
C VAL A 158 6.81 0.28 -4.96
N PRO A 159 6.44 1.55 -5.23
CA PRO A 159 7.42 2.64 -5.38
C PRO A 159 8.32 2.86 -4.15
N PHE A 160 7.83 2.55 -2.94
CA PHE A 160 8.65 2.64 -1.72
C PHE A 160 9.79 1.62 -1.69
N LEU A 161 9.69 0.54 -2.46
CA LEU A 161 10.72 -0.49 -2.54
C LEU A 161 11.64 -0.34 -3.76
N ASP A 162 11.55 0.78 -4.49
CA ASP A 162 12.58 1.14 -5.47
C ASP A 162 13.95 1.28 -4.78
N LYS A 163 14.98 0.67 -5.36
CA LYS A 163 16.32 0.61 -4.75
C LYS A 163 16.88 2.00 -4.46
N LYS A 164 16.77 2.92 -5.41
CA LYS A 164 17.25 4.29 -5.23
C LYS A 164 16.46 5.04 -4.16
N PHE A 165 15.14 4.78 -4.07
CA PHE A 165 14.33 5.34 -3.01
C PHE A 165 14.74 4.80 -1.65
N ILE A 166 14.94 3.49 -1.51
CA ILE A 166 15.43 2.87 -0.26
C ILE A 166 16.77 3.46 0.13
N ASP A 167 17.73 3.54 -0.81
CA ASP A 167 19.05 4.10 -0.54
C ASP A 167 18.95 5.50 0.05
N VAL A 168 18.16 6.39 -0.57
CA VAL A 168 17.96 7.75 -0.05
C VAL A 168 17.22 7.74 1.29
N ALA A 169 16.13 7.00 1.40
CA ALA A 169 15.32 6.96 2.62
C ALA A 169 16.07 6.40 3.83
N MET A 170 16.98 5.46 3.61
CA MET A 170 17.80 4.87 4.68
C MET A 170 18.99 5.75 5.11
N THR A 171 19.34 6.79 4.33
CA THR A 171 20.32 7.81 4.77
C THR A 171 19.72 8.87 5.68
N ILE A 172 18.39 8.99 5.75
CA ILE A 172 17.71 9.91 6.67
C ILE A 172 18.04 9.50 8.11
N ASN A 173 18.42 10.49 8.93
CA ASN A 173 18.72 10.23 10.34
C ASN A 173 17.55 9.50 11.03
N PRO A 174 17.77 8.33 11.62
CA PRO A 174 16.70 7.57 12.26
C PRO A 174 15.93 8.35 13.32
N LYS A 175 16.58 9.30 13.98
CA LYS A 175 15.96 10.22 14.95
C LYS A 175 14.79 11.00 14.34
N ASP A 176 14.88 11.38 13.06
CA ASP A 176 13.83 12.15 12.37
C ASP A 176 12.65 11.27 11.95
N LYS A 177 12.86 9.95 11.89
CA LYS A 177 11.80 8.95 11.62
C LYS A 177 11.12 8.46 12.88
N MET A 178 11.80 8.55 14.04
CA MET A 178 11.26 8.07 15.32
C MET A 178 10.02 8.85 15.73
N ILE A 179 9.12 8.15 16.39
CA ILE A 179 7.89 8.71 16.94
C ILE A 179 8.22 9.26 18.32
N LYS A 180 8.27 10.58 18.46
CA LYS A 180 8.53 11.32 19.71
C LYS A 180 7.62 12.55 19.78
N ASP A 181 7.43 13.08 20.98
CA ASP A 181 6.87 14.40 21.23
C ASP A 181 5.49 14.66 20.54
N ASN A 182 4.53 13.77 20.75
CA ASN A 182 3.18 13.85 20.17
C ASN A 182 3.11 13.73 18.63
N LYS A 183 4.19 13.28 17.98
CA LYS A 183 4.16 12.93 16.56
C LYS A 183 3.49 11.58 16.36
N ILE A 184 2.92 11.40 15.19
CA ILE A 184 2.34 10.12 14.76
C ILE A 184 3.30 9.36 13.82
N GLU A 185 2.98 8.12 13.52
CA GLU A 185 3.78 7.29 12.62
C GLU A 185 3.95 7.96 11.25
N LYS A 186 5.13 7.78 10.68
CA LYS A 186 5.51 8.31 9.35
C LYS A 186 5.35 9.83 9.22
N GLN A 187 5.54 10.58 10.32
CA GLN A 187 5.37 12.03 10.34
C GLN A 187 6.18 12.73 9.24
N ILE A 188 7.42 12.31 9.03
CA ILE A 188 8.30 12.87 8.00
C ILE A 188 7.70 12.80 6.59
N LEU A 189 6.98 11.70 6.26
CA LEU A 189 6.26 11.58 4.99
C LEU A 189 5.05 12.51 4.95
N ARG A 190 4.31 12.62 6.04
CA ARG A 190 3.14 13.50 6.14
C ARG A 190 3.54 14.95 5.95
N ASP A 191 4.61 15.38 6.59
CA ASP A 191 5.15 16.73 6.48
C ASP A 191 5.63 17.03 5.05
N ALA A 192 6.31 16.06 4.42
CA ALA A 192 6.77 16.21 3.04
C ALA A 192 5.63 16.32 1.99
N PHE A 193 4.43 15.88 2.35
CA PHE A 193 3.26 15.89 1.46
C PHE A 193 2.09 16.73 1.98
N CYS A 194 2.28 17.56 3.00
CA CYS A 194 1.22 18.37 3.60
C CYS A 194 0.53 19.31 2.59
N ASP A 195 1.24 19.76 1.55
CA ASP A 195 0.69 20.60 0.49
C ASP A 195 -0.03 19.80 -0.62
N TYR A 196 0.00 18.47 -0.54
CA TYR A 196 -0.55 17.58 -1.56
C TYR A 196 -1.73 16.72 -1.08
N LEU A 197 -1.88 16.57 0.25
CA LEU A 197 -2.89 15.70 0.89
C LEU A 197 -3.52 16.40 2.10
#